data_22a5380367c9eab6bd809a13cfa606b8
#
_entry.id   22a5380367c9eab6bd809a13cfa606b8
#
_cell.length_a   1.000
_cell.length_b   1.000
_cell.length_c   1.000
_cell.angle_alpha   90.00
_cell.angle_beta   90.00
_cell.angle_gamma   90.00
#
_symmetry.space_group_name_H-M   'P 1'
#
loop_
_entity.id
_entity.type
_entity.pdbx_description
1 polymer ?
#
loop_
_entity_poly.entity_id
_entity_poly.type
_entity_poly.pdbx_seq_one_letter_code
_entity_poly.pdbx_strand_id
1 'polypeptide(L)'
;EVGLHLAWNGDLRLNGAVCGHMRVAASDPDPDQIPDWLVVGFSINILPQSDTPGDTPDDTTLYGEGCSDVNPATLLEAWARHTLVMLHRWSEEGSGPIHKYWSGLAWGMGKNVTQGDLTGVFIGIDENFGLLLKTDDTTHLIPLTDLLEPAS
;
A
#
# COMPACT_ATOMS: atom_id res chain seq x y z
N GLU A 1 -7.24 19.47 -5.52
CA GLU A 1 -6.04 18.67 -5.17
C GLU A 1 -6.51 17.34 -4.57
N VAL A 2 -6.03 16.22 -5.11
CA VAL A 2 -6.43 14.88 -4.65
C VAL A 2 -5.47 14.43 -3.54
N GLY A 3 -6.02 14.07 -2.40
CA GLY A 3 -5.25 13.54 -1.26
C GLY A 3 -4.91 12.06 -1.48
N LEU A 4 -3.63 11.77 -1.76
CA LEU A 4 -3.12 10.41 -1.91
C LEU A 4 -2.60 9.90 -0.58
N HIS A 5 -3.04 8.69 -0.18
CA HIS A 5 -2.54 7.98 0.98
C HIS A 5 -2.29 6.50 0.67
N LEU A 6 -1.39 5.90 1.43
CA LEU A 6 -1.03 4.49 1.35
C LEU A 6 -1.34 3.81 2.68
N ALA A 7 -2.20 2.82 2.67
CA ALA A 7 -2.42 1.98 3.84
C ALA A 7 -1.37 0.86 3.89
N TRP A 8 -1.01 0.44 5.09
CA TRP A 8 0.04 -0.57 5.28
C TRP A 8 -0.34 -1.93 4.65
N ASN A 9 -1.64 -2.25 4.63
CA ASN A 9 -2.16 -3.48 4.00
C ASN A 9 -2.07 -3.51 2.45
N GLY A 10 -1.55 -2.45 1.82
CA GLY A 10 -1.41 -2.33 0.38
C GLY A 10 -2.50 -1.51 -0.32
N ASP A 11 -3.49 -0.99 0.40
CA ASP A 11 -4.52 -0.13 -0.22
C ASP A 11 -3.95 1.22 -0.62
N LEU A 12 -4.28 1.62 -1.83
CA LEU A 12 -4.12 2.98 -2.33
C LEU A 12 -5.42 3.74 -2.09
N ARG A 13 -5.33 4.86 -1.37
CA ARG A 13 -6.51 5.69 -1.05
C ARG A 13 -6.42 7.07 -1.67
N LEU A 14 -7.52 7.50 -2.26
CA LEU A 14 -7.72 8.86 -2.76
C LEU A 14 -8.83 9.51 -1.96
N ASN A 15 -8.53 10.67 -1.37
CA ASN A 15 -9.46 11.42 -0.51
C ASN A 15 -10.11 10.55 0.60
N GLY A 16 -9.42 9.49 1.04
CA GLY A 16 -9.84 8.58 2.08
C GLY A 16 -10.53 7.30 1.61
N ALA A 17 -11.02 7.22 0.37
CA ALA A 17 -11.63 6.03 -0.21
C ALA A 17 -10.60 5.15 -0.94
N VAL A 18 -10.83 3.84 -0.99
CA VAL A 18 -9.94 2.88 -1.65
C VAL A 18 -10.08 3.02 -3.17
N CYS A 19 -8.97 3.30 -3.84
CA CYS A 19 -8.91 3.39 -5.30
C CYS A 19 -8.12 2.25 -5.93
N GLY A 20 -7.30 1.57 -5.18
CA GLY A 20 -6.48 0.48 -5.69
C GLY A 20 -5.87 -0.36 -4.59
N HIS A 21 -5.23 -1.44 -4.99
CA HIS A 21 -4.61 -2.38 -4.07
C HIS A 21 -3.33 -2.97 -4.65
N MET A 22 -2.31 -3.10 -3.82
CA MET A 22 -1.07 -3.78 -4.14
C MET A 22 -1.05 -5.16 -3.47
N ARG A 23 -0.61 -6.16 -4.21
CA ARG A 23 -0.41 -7.53 -3.73
C ARG A 23 1.00 -7.97 -4.01
N VAL A 24 1.56 -8.73 -3.11
CA VAL A 24 2.93 -9.23 -3.22
C VAL A 24 2.95 -10.72 -2.90
N ALA A 25 3.63 -11.49 -3.75
CA ALA A 25 3.91 -12.90 -3.52
C ALA A 25 5.41 -13.15 -3.70
N ALA A 26 5.96 -14.08 -2.94
CA ALA A 26 7.36 -14.46 -3.01
C ALA A 26 7.52 -15.98 -2.91
N SER A 27 8.66 -16.51 -3.38
CA SER A 27 8.98 -17.93 -3.27
C SER A 27 9.20 -18.39 -1.83
N ASP A 28 9.63 -17.48 -0.96
CA ASP A 28 9.86 -17.73 0.46
C ASP A 28 9.28 -16.58 1.31
N PRO A 29 8.43 -16.88 2.30
CA PRO A 29 7.86 -15.88 3.20
C PRO A 29 8.79 -15.52 4.37
N ASP A 30 9.92 -16.22 4.55
CA ASP A 30 10.86 -15.98 5.65
C ASP A 30 11.55 -14.61 5.43
N PRO A 31 11.42 -13.66 6.37
CA PRO A 31 12.04 -12.34 6.26
C PRO A 31 13.57 -12.37 6.25
N ASP A 32 14.18 -13.45 6.74
CA ASP A 32 15.63 -13.62 6.79
C ASP A 32 16.20 -14.32 5.54
N GLN A 33 15.34 -14.71 4.60
CA GLN A 33 15.72 -15.33 3.35
C GLN A 33 15.54 -14.40 2.16
N ILE A 34 16.44 -14.52 1.19
CA ILE A 34 16.27 -13.84 -0.11
C ILE A 34 15.44 -14.76 -0.98
N PRO A 35 14.23 -14.35 -1.41
CA PRO A 35 13.40 -15.21 -2.26
C PRO A 35 14.00 -15.33 -3.67
N ASP A 36 13.82 -16.50 -4.30
CA ASP A 36 14.24 -16.73 -5.69
C ASP A 36 13.45 -15.86 -6.68
N TRP A 37 12.19 -15.56 -6.32
CA TRP A 37 11.34 -14.66 -7.09
C TRP A 37 10.39 -13.88 -6.18
N LEU A 38 10.03 -12.70 -6.64
CA LEU A 38 9.04 -11.83 -6.03
C LEU A 38 8.14 -11.27 -7.14
N VAL A 39 6.84 -11.35 -6.93
CA VAL A 39 5.84 -10.80 -7.85
C VAL A 39 5.06 -9.69 -7.14
N VAL A 40 4.97 -8.55 -7.78
CA VAL A 40 4.16 -7.41 -7.32
C VAL A 40 3.02 -7.21 -8.31
N GLY A 41 1.79 -7.36 -7.81
CA GLY A 41 0.57 -7.04 -8.53
C GLY A 41 0.01 -5.70 -8.07
N PHE A 42 -0.47 -4.91 -9.01
CA PHE A 42 -1.11 -3.64 -8.72
C PHE A 42 -2.43 -3.54 -9.48
N SER A 43 -3.51 -3.27 -8.76
CA SER A 43 -4.82 -3.00 -9.34
C SER A 43 -5.25 -1.58 -8.98
N ILE A 44 -5.88 -0.88 -9.92
CA ILE A 44 -6.40 0.46 -9.70
C ILE A 44 -7.77 0.60 -10.38
N ASN A 45 -8.70 1.21 -9.67
CA ASN A 45 -10.05 1.48 -10.16
C ASN A 45 -10.01 2.76 -11.01
N ILE A 46 -10.10 2.62 -12.32
CA ILE A 46 -10.06 3.77 -13.23
C ILE A 46 -11.45 4.33 -13.46
N LEU A 47 -12.41 3.46 -13.83
CA LEU A 47 -13.78 3.82 -14.12
C LEU A 47 -14.75 3.19 -13.14
N PRO A 48 -15.91 3.83 -12.85
CA PRO A 48 -16.95 3.24 -12.04
C PRO A 48 -17.46 1.93 -12.67
N GLN A 49 -17.66 0.90 -11.83
CA GLN A 49 -18.24 -0.38 -12.26
C GLN A 49 -19.78 -0.40 -12.17
N SER A 50 -20.35 0.56 -11.47
CA SER A 50 -21.79 0.71 -11.27
C SER A 50 -22.19 2.16 -11.56
N ASP A 51 -23.36 2.32 -12.20
CA ASP A 51 -23.97 3.63 -12.44
C ASP A 51 -24.75 4.16 -11.22
N THR A 52 -24.81 3.37 -10.14
CA THR A 52 -25.54 3.74 -8.92
C THR A 52 -24.61 4.42 -7.91
N PRO A 53 -24.75 5.72 -7.66
CA PRO A 53 -23.94 6.43 -6.68
C PRO A 53 -24.14 5.86 -5.27
N GLY A 54 -23.05 5.56 -4.57
CA GLY A 54 -23.07 5.14 -3.17
C GLY A 54 -23.20 3.64 -2.91
N ASP A 55 -23.16 2.78 -3.94
CA ASP A 55 -23.16 1.33 -3.78
C ASP A 55 -21.91 0.82 -3.02
N THR A 56 -20.80 1.52 -3.17
CA THR A 56 -19.51 1.20 -2.51
C THR A 56 -18.93 2.49 -1.88
N PRO A 57 -19.44 2.94 -0.71
CA PRO A 57 -19.07 4.22 -0.12
C PRO A 57 -17.59 4.31 0.30
N ASP A 58 -16.94 3.17 0.54
CA ASP A 58 -15.53 3.10 0.92
C ASP A 58 -14.56 3.00 -0.27
N ASP A 59 -15.10 2.84 -1.49
CA ASP A 59 -14.32 2.70 -2.71
C ASP A 59 -14.50 3.92 -3.62
N THR A 60 -13.44 4.22 -4.38
CA THR A 60 -13.48 5.28 -5.39
C THR A 60 -12.74 4.86 -6.67
N THR A 61 -12.79 5.72 -7.67
CA THR A 61 -12.11 5.53 -8.95
C THR A 61 -11.34 6.79 -9.33
N LEU A 62 -10.33 6.66 -10.18
CA LEU A 62 -9.61 7.82 -10.70
C LEU A 62 -10.54 8.80 -11.38
N TYR A 63 -11.49 8.30 -12.18
CA TYR A 63 -12.50 9.13 -12.83
C TYR A 63 -13.39 9.89 -11.83
N GLY A 64 -13.86 9.21 -10.78
CA GLY A 64 -14.68 9.79 -9.72
C GLY A 64 -13.95 10.90 -8.94
N GLU A 65 -12.61 10.79 -8.82
CA GLU A 65 -11.76 11.79 -8.17
C GLU A 65 -11.28 12.91 -9.11
N GLY A 66 -11.84 12.99 -10.31
CA GLY A 66 -11.54 14.04 -11.28
C GLY A 66 -10.34 13.77 -12.20
N CYS A 67 -9.78 12.56 -12.18
CA CYS A 67 -8.71 12.14 -13.08
C CYS A 67 -9.29 11.47 -14.34
N SER A 68 -10.11 12.20 -15.09
CA SER A 68 -10.85 11.66 -16.23
C SER A 68 -10.00 11.31 -17.45
N ASP A 69 -8.80 11.87 -17.54
CA ASP A 69 -7.91 11.73 -18.70
C ASP A 69 -6.94 10.54 -18.58
N VAL A 70 -7.09 9.73 -17.52
CA VAL A 70 -6.18 8.61 -17.27
C VAL A 70 -6.45 7.47 -18.24
N ASN A 71 -5.42 7.12 -19.01
CA ASN A 71 -5.41 5.96 -19.88
C ASN A 71 -4.66 4.80 -19.18
N PRO A 72 -5.24 3.56 -19.15
CA PRO A 72 -4.60 2.41 -18.50
C PRO A 72 -3.17 2.12 -18.97
N ALA A 73 -2.90 2.24 -20.27
CA ALA A 73 -1.59 1.96 -20.83
C ALA A 73 -0.54 2.99 -20.39
N THR A 74 -0.89 4.28 -20.42
CA THR A 74 0.00 5.35 -19.95
C THR A 74 0.22 5.30 -18.44
N LEU A 75 -0.81 4.91 -17.68
CA LEU A 75 -0.69 4.70 -16.24
C LEU A 75 0.28 3.56 -15.92
N LEU A 76 0.15 2.43 -16.61
CA LEU A 76 1.06 1.28 -16.45
C LEU A 76 2.51 1.65 -16.79
N GLU A 77 2.72 2.37 -17.89
CA GLU A 77 4.05 2.84 -18.28
C GLU A 77 4.64 3.80 -17.24
N ALA A 78 3.86 4.75 -16.74
CA ALA A 78 4.29 5.68 -15.70
C ALA A 78 4.61 4.95 -14.40
N TRP A 79 3.77 4.01 -13.97
CA TRP A 79 4.00 3.19 -12.79
C TRP A 79 5.29 2.38 -12.91
N ALA A 80 5.52 1.69 -14.03
CA ALA A 80 6.72 0.91 -14.26
C ALA A 80 7.99 1.76 -14.22
N ARG A 81 7.95 2.94 -14.84
CA ARG A 81 9.06 3.90 -14.87
C ARG A 81 9.38 4.42 -13.46
N HIS A 82 8.38 4.83 -12.71
CA HIS A 82 8.57 5.31 -11.34
C HIS A 82 9.04 4.22 -10.39
N THR A 83 8.53 2.99 -10.55
CA THR A 83 9.00 1.83 -9.77
C THR A 83 10.48 1.58 -10.03
N LEU A 84 10.93 1.62 -11.29
CA LEU A 84 12.34 1.44 -11.63
C LEU A 84 13.22 2.53 -10.99
N VAL A 85 12.79 3.78 -11.02
CA VAL A 85 13.50 4.90 -10.36
C VAL A 85 13.61 4.65 -8.84
N MET A 86 12.54 4.19 -8.20
CA MET A 86 12.53 3.90 -6.76
C MET A 86 13.42 2.69 -6.41
N LEU A 87 13.46 1.66 -7.27
CA LEU A 87 14.37 0.52 -7.10
C LEU A 87 15.84 0.95 -7.19
N HIS A 88 16.19 1.80 -8.16
CA HIS A 88 17.53 2.38 -8.26
C HIS A 88 17.89 3.19 -7.01
N ARG A 89 16.99 4.04 -6.57
CA ARG A 89 17.19 4.83 -5.37
C ARG A 89 17.39 3.97 -4.14
N TRP A 90 16.59 2.92 -3.99
CA TRP A 90 16.76 1.96 -2.92
C TRP A 90 18.12 1.26 -2.96
N SER A 91 18.56 0.86 -4.17
CA SER A 91 19.88 0.22 -4.36
C SER A 91 21.05 1.15 -3.98
N GLU A 92 20.93 2.45 -4.24
CA GLU A 92 22.01 3.41 -4.01
C GLU A 92 21.99 4.04 -2.61
N GLU A 93 20.80 4.36 -2.08
CA GLU A 93 20.62 5.12 -0.85
C GLU A 93 20.08 4.27 0.32
N GLY A 94 19.70 3.00 0.06
CA GLY A 94 19.04 2.14 1.04
C GLY A 94 17.56 2.46 1.24
N SER A 95 16.97 1.90 2.30
CA SER A 95 15.52 2.00 2.57
C SER A 95 15.09 3.32 3.20
N GLY A 96 16.01 4.09 3.79
CA GLY A 96 15.70 5.30 4.55
C GLY A 96 14.84 6.34 3.80
N PRO A 97 15.19 6.75 2.58
CA PRO A 97 14.39 7.70 1.79
C PRO A 97 13.00 7.18 1.47
N ILE A 98 12.87 5.88 1.16
CA ILE A 98 11.58 5.23 0.87
C ILE A 98 10.72 5.19 2.13
N HIS A 99 11.31 4.83 3.27
CA HIS A 99 10.65 4.81 4.56
C HIS A 99 10.05 6.18 4.90
N LYS A 100 10.84 7.24 4.75
CA LYS A 100 10.40 8.62 4.99
C LYS A 100 9.27 9.03 4.05
N TYR A 101 9.40 8.71 2.76
CA TYR A 101 8.40 9.01 1.75
C TYR A 101 7.07 8.30 2.03
N TRP A 102 7.13 6.98 2.29
CA TRP A 102 5.95 6.19 2.63
C TRP A 102 5.27 6.69 3.91
N SER A 103 6.04 6.96 4.97
CA SER A 103 5.51 7.48 6.24
C SER A 103 4.76 8.80 6.08
N GLY A 104 5.20 9.64 5.14
CA GLY A 104 4.52 10.90 4.81
C GLY A 104 3.17 10.72 4.12
N LEU A 105 2.92 9.56 3.51
CA LEU A 105 1.66 9.21 2.85
C LEU A 105 0.83 8.20 3.64
N ALA A 106 1.30 7.76 4.80
CA ALA A 106 0.68 6.69 5.57
C ALA A 106 -0.77 7.02 5.98
N TRP A 107 -1.68 6.11 5.61
CA TRP A 107 -3.08 6.18 6.04
C TRP A 107 -3.26 5.58 7.42
N GLY A 108 -4.05 6.24 8.25
CA GLY A 108 -4.45 5.70 9.55
C GLY A 108 -3.45 5.93 10.68
N MET A 109 -2.37 6.68 10.45
CA MET A 109 -1.44 7.05 11.53
C MET A 109 -2.18 7.74 12.69
N GLY A 110 -1.96 7.24 13.91
CA GLY A 110 -2.64 7.73 15.12
C GLY A 110 -4.08 7.26 15.30
N LYS A 111 -4.61 6.43 14.39
CA LYS A 111 -5.97 5.88 14.45
C LYS A 111 -5.94 4.39 14.78
N ASN A 112 -7.08 3.86 15.25
CA ASN A 112 -7.26 2.42 15.37
C ASN A 112 -7.33 1.78 13.98
N VAL A 113 -6.49 0.77 13.76
CA VAL A 113 -6.51 -0.08 12.57
C VAL A 113 -6.53 -1.54 12.99
N THR A 114 -7.08 -2.38 12.13
CA THR A 114 -7.12 -3.84 12.32
C THR A 114 -6.24 -4.50 11.28
N GLN A 115 -5.34 -5.35 11.73
CA GLN A 115 -4.53 -6.21 10.87
C GLN A 115 -4.60 -7.65 11.38
N GLY A 116 -5.14 -8.56 10.55
CA GLY A 116 -5.49 -9.90 11.00
C GLY A 116 -6.48 -9.84 12.16
N ASP A 117 -6.15 -10.51 13.26
CA ASP A 117 -6.98 -10.53 14.47
C ASP A 117 -6.62 -9.44 15.49
N LEU A 118 -5.63 -8.59 15.17
CA LEU A 118 -5.15 -7.56 16.07
C LEU A 118 -5.70 -6.18 15.69
N THR A 119 -6.31 -5.51 16.65
CA THR A 119 -6.76 -4.12 16.54
C THR A 119 -6.00 -3.24 17.53
N GLY A 120 -5.44 -2.15 17.04
CA GLY A 120 -4.67 -1.22 17.88
C GLY A 120 -4.44 0.13 17.19
N VAL A 121 -3.83 1.05 17.91
CA VAL A 121 -3.45 2.35 17.35
C VAL A 121 -2.21 2.19 16.47
N PHE A 122 -2.33 2.58 15.21
CA PHE A 122 -1.20 2.62 14.29
C PHE A 122 -0.24 3.75 14.69
N ILE A 123 0.91 3.40 15.25
CA ILE A 123 1.90 4.37 15.76
C ILE A 123 3.08 4.60 14.80
N GLY A 124 3.28 3.76 13.82
CA GLY A 124 4.35 3.88 12.83
C GLY A 124 4.74 2.55 12.21
N ILE A 125 5.82 2.57 11.46
CA ILE A 125 6.48 1.40 10.92
C ILE A 125 7.92 1.33 11.45
N ASP A 126 8.44 0.11 11.60
CA ASP A 126 9.82 -0.10 11.97
C ASP A 126 10.78 0.10 10.78
N GLU A 127 12.07 -0.09 10.99
CA GLU A 127 13.09 0.07 9.95
C GLU A 127 12.97 -0.92 8.78
N ASN A 128 12.25 -2.03 9.00
CA ASN A 128 11.96 -3.07 8.00
C ASN A 128 10.53 -2.95 7.43
N PHE A 129 9.86 -1.81 7.64
CA PHE A 129 8.49 -1.53 7.20
C PHE A 129 7.41 -2.40 7.86
N GLY A 130 7.73 -3.06 8.97
CA GLY A 130 6.75 -3.75 9.81
C GLY A 130 5.81 -2.76 10.48
N LEU A 131 4.54 -3.14 10.62
CA LEU A 131 3.50 -2.31 11.23
C LEU A 131 3.63 -2.32 12.76
N LEU A 132 3.66 -1.14 13.36
CA LEU A 132 3.64 -0.97 14.81
C LEU A 132 2.22 -0.60 15.29
N LEU A 133 1.58 -1.54 15.99
CA LEU A 133 0.27 -1.35 16.60
C LEU A 133 0.39 -1.30 18.12
N LYS A 134 -0.14 -0.26 18.71
CA LYS A 134 -0.22 -0.12 20.17
C LYS A 134 -1.60 -0.54 20.64
N THR A 135 -1.65 -1.56 21.52
CA THR A 135 -2.83 -1.98 22.26
C THR A 135 -2.58 -1.74 23.74
N ASP A 136 -3.49 -1.07 24.43
CA ASP A 136 -3.33 -0.73 25.86
C ASP A 136 -1.89 -0.35 26.23
N ASP A 137 -1.13 -1.25 26.88
CA ASP A 137 0.23 -1.00 27.32
C ASP A 137 1.31 -1.70 26.45
N THR A 138 0.91 -2.40 25.38
CA THR A 138 1.82 -3.21 24.56
C THR A 138 1.89 -2.71 23.13
N THR A 139 3.11 -2.64 22.60
CA THR A 139 3.33 -2.38 21.17
C THR A 139 3.63 -3.70 20.46
N HIS A 140 2.87 -4.00 19.42
CA HIS A 140 3.01 -5.18 18.59
C HIS A 140 3.67 -4.80 17.27
N LEU A 141 4.66 -5.59 16.86
CA LEU A 141 5.26 -5.51 15.54
C LEU A 141 4.66 -6.61 14.65
N ILE A 142 4.06 -6.20 13.53
CA ILE A 142 3.59 -7.11 12.50
C ILE A 142 4.57 -7.00 11.32
N PRO A 143 5.30 -8.06 10.97
CA PRO A 143 6.30 -8.00 9.93
C PRO A 143 5.66 -7.76 8.55
N LEU A 144 6.39 -7.09 7.65
CA LEU A 144 5.92 -6.82 6.29
C LEU A 144 5.60 -8.10 5.52
N THR A 145 6.28 -9.19 5.85
CA THR A 145 6.05 -10.52 5.24
C THR A 145 4.66 -11.10 5.51
N ASP A 146 3.93 -10.60 6.52
CA ASP A 146 2.53 -10.98 6.75
C ASP A 146 1.59 -10.53 5.62
N LEU A 147 2.04 -9.59 4.76
CA LEU A 147 1.30 -9.16 3.57
C LEU A 147 1.54 -10.05 2.35
N LEU A 148 2.49 -10.97 2.41
CA LEU A 148 2.74 -11.89 1.30
C LEU A 148 1.53 -12.81 1.10
N GLU A 149 1.07 -12.89 -0.14
CA GLU A 149 0.05 -13.86 -0.49
C GLU A 149 0.63 -15.28 -0.42
N PRO A 150 -0.15 -16.27 0.07
CA PRO A 150 0.31 -17.65 0.09
C PRO A 150 0.59 -18.11 -1.33
N ALA A 151 1.73 -18.79 -1.52
CA ALA A 151 2.05 -19.46 -2.78
C ALA A 151 1.01 -20.56 -3.03
N SER A 152 0.29 -20.47 -4.15
CA SER A 152 -0.68 -21.49 -4.59
C SER A 152 0.01 -22.64 -5.28
#